data_d5e439b621a463d208e69fdad2224d6f
#
_entry.id   d5e439b621a463d208e69fdad2224d6f
#
_cell.length_a   1.000
_cell.length_b   1.000
_cell.length_c   1.000
_cell.angle_alpha   90.00
_cell.angle_beta   90.00
_cell.angle_gamma   90.00
#
_symmetry.space_group_name_H-M   'P 1'
#
loop_
_entity.id
_entity.type
_entity.pdbx_description
1 polymer ?
#
loop_
_entity_poly.entity_id
_entity_poly.type
_entity_poly.pdbx_seq_one_letter_code
_entity_poly.pdbx_strand_id
1 'polypeptide(L)'
;SSEYIDAFSDLILNSRLPVGLVSLGMSSLPSSEELDACKEGLLRMRRLGVLLHFIRFTGSKEELHWVQEMQMEGIHINMSELREQTLSADVLANLRRTPYSSTQIYASNVGLIKDLENASDWQIDHCYGGLMMGSISRHQMLQVNDSRLAKAIFSLHPHQQLNPNGDK
;
A
#
# COMPACT_ATOMS: atom_id res chain seq x y z
N SER A 1 -22.00 3.34 -8.66
CA SER A 1 -23.16 4.24 -8.72
C SER A 1 -22.95 5.39 -7.75
N SER A 2 -23.48 6.58 -8.04
CA SER A 2 -23.33 7.78 -7.22
C SER A 2 -23.85 7.61 -5.78
N GLU A 3 -24.90 6.80 -5.61
CA GLU A 3 -25.52 6.52 -4.31
C GLU A 3 -24.53 5.92 -3.28
N TYR A 4 -23.64 5.01 -3.72
CA TYR A 4 -22.62 4.45 -2.81
C TYR A 4 -21.59 5.50 -2.38
N ILE A 5 -21.23 6.39 -3.27
CA ILE A 5 -20.28 7.47 -2.98
C ILE A 5 -20.91 8.47 -2.01
N ASP A 6 -22.19 8.79 -2.19
CA ASP A 6 -22.93 9.67 -1.30
C ASP A 6 -23.05 9.05 0.10
N ALA A 7 -23.51 7.80 0.18
CA ALA A 7 -23.60 7.08 1.45
C ALA A 7 -22.25 6.94 2.16
N PHE A 8 -21.17 6.68 1.41
CA PHE A 8 -19.83 6.59 1.99
C PHE A 8 -19.30 7.95 2.45
N SER A 9 -19.59 9.02 1.71
CA SER A 9 -19.26 10.39 2.10
C SER A 9 -19.94 10.75 3.42
N ASP A 10 -21.24 10.45 3.53
CA ASP A 10 -22.00 10.72 4.75
C ASP A 10 -21.48 9.90 5.94
N LEU A 11 -21.11 8.63 5.71
CA LEU A 11 -20.50 7.79 6.73
C LEU A 11 -19.20 8.40 7.25
N ILE A 12 -18.32 8.85 6.36
CA ILE A 12 -17.04 9.47 6.73
C ILE A 12 -17.29 10.75 7.51
N LEU A 13 -18.13 11.65 7.02
CA LEU A 13 -18.40 12.93 7.65
C LEU A 13 -19.02 12.77 9.04
N ASN A 14 -19.82 11.72 9.25
CA ASN A 14 -20.46 11.42 10.52
C ASN A 14 -19.62 10.55 11.48
N SER A 15 -18.54 9.92 11.01
CA SER A 15 -17.77 8.94 11.78
C SER A 15 -16.88 9.53 12.86
N ARG A 16 -16.62 10.85 12.87
CA ARG A 16 -15.60 11.52 13.70
C ARG A 16 -14.17 10.98 13.52
N LEU A 17 -13.94 10.11 12.54
CA LEU A 17 -12.59 9.65 12.22
C LEU A 17 -11.80 10.80 11.55
N PRO A 18 -10.51 10.95 11.89
CA PRO A 18 -9.64 11.84 11.11
C PRO A 18 -9.61 11.34 9.67
N VAL A 19 -10.08 12.13 8.74
CA VAL A 19 -10.29 11.71 7.34
C VAL A 19 -8.99 11.21 6.71
N GLY A 20 -7.84 11.81 7.04
CA GLY A 20 -6.52 11.37 6.58
C GLY A 20 -6.07 9.99 7.07
N LEU A 21 -6.86 9.33 7.94
CA LEU A 21 -6.68 7.92 8.33
C LEU A 21 -7.57 6.95 7.56
N VAL A 22 -8.43 7.47 6.68
CA VAL A 22 -9.34 6.66 5.86
C VAL A 22 -8.73 6.50 4.48
N SER A 23 -8.58 5.26 4.04
CA SER A 23 -8.16 4.95 2.67
C SER A 23 -9.22 4.15 1.93
N LEU A 24 -9.42 4.49 0.67
CA LEU A 24 -10.30 3.78 -0.25
C LEU A 24 -9.45 3.01 -1.25
N GLY A 25 -9.55 1.68 -1.23
CA GLY A 25 -8.85 0.80 -2.15
C GLY A 25 -9.70 0.41 -3.35
N MET A 26 -9.17 0.60 -4.56
CA MET A 26 -9.75 0.15 -5.82
C MET A 26 -8.96 -1.03 -6.37
N SER A 27 -9.63 -2.13 -6.73
CA SER A 27 -8.99 -3.40 -7.13
C SER A 27 -9.03 -3.68 -8.64
N SER A 28 -9.69 -2.84 -9.40
CA SER A 28 -9.80 -2.97 -10.86
C SER A 28 -10.12 -1.62 -11.47
N LEU A 29 -9.77 -1.45 -12.74
CA LEU A 29 -10.20 -0.29 -13.50
C LEU A 29 -11.72 -0.33 -13.74
N PRO A 30 -12.40 0.83 -13.74
CA PRO A 30 -13.80 0.89 -14.09
C PRO A 30 -14.00 0.55 -15.58
N SER A 31 -15.17 0.08 -15.91
CA SER A 31 -15.57 -0.06 -17.33
C SER A 31 -15.66 1.30 -18.01
N SER A 32 -15.63 1.32 -19.35
CA SER A 32 -15.74 2.57 -20.10
C SER A 32 -17.04 3.34 -19.82
N GLU A 33 -18.10 2.63 -19.47
CA GLU A 33 -19.42 3.22 -19.16
C GLU A 33 -19.44 3.86 -17.76
N GLU A 34 -18.60 3.36 -16.85
CA GLU A 34 -18.54 3.82 -15.45
C GLU A 34 -17.42 4.83 -15.21
N LEU A 35 -16.55 5.05 -16.20
CA LEU A 35 -15.30 5.76 -16.06
C LEU A 35 -15.48 7.16 -15.46
N ASP A 36 -16.35 7.97 -16.07
CA ASP A 36 -16.54 9.36 -15.64
C ASP A 36 -17.17 9.46 -14.25
N ALA A 37 -18.18 8.63 -13.98
CA ALA A 37 -18.83 8.59 -12.67
C ALA A 37 -17.85 8.12 -11.57
N CYS A 38 -16.98 7.15 -11.90
CA CYS A 38 -15.96 6.67 -10.98
C CYS A 38 -14.91 7.75 -10.69
N LYS A 39 -14.43 8.44 -11.73
CA LYS A 39 -13.49 9.57 -11.58
C LYS A 39 -14.06 10.66 -10.68
N GLU A 40 -15.27 11.11 -10.98
CA GLU A 40 -15.94 12.14 -10.18
C GLU A 40 -16.06 11.73 -8.72
N GLY A 41 -16.47 10.47 -8.47
CA GLY A 41 -16.60 9.93 -7.14
C GLY A 41 -15.29 9.88 -6.37
N LEU A 42 -14.22 9.39 -6.98
CA LEU A 42 -12.90 9.32 -6.38
C LEU A 42 -12.34 10.72 -6.08
N LEU A 43 -12.48 11.66 -7.02
CA LEU A 43 -12.06 13.05 -6.81
C LEU A 43 -12.84 13.70 -5.66
N ARG A 44 -14.12 13.40 -5.50
CA ARG A 44 -14.91 13.84 -4.35
C ARG A 44 -14.38 13.28 -3.04
N MET A 45 -14.09 11.96 -2.98
CA MET A 45 -13.49 11.33 -1.79
C MET A 45 -12.16 12.00 -1.43
N ARG A 46 -11.32 12.24 -2.42
CA ARG A 46 -10.05 12.90 -2.21
C ARG A 46 -10.21 14.34 -1.67
N ARG A 47 -11.16 15.11 -2.16
CA ARG A 47 -11.47 16.46 -1.62
C ARG A 47 -11.89 16.42 -0.15
N LEU A 48 -12.48 15.31 0.30
CA LEU A 48 -12.78 15.07 1.71
C LEU A 48 -11.54 14.67 2.51
N GLY A 49 -10.39 14.41 1.87
CA GLY A 49 -9.15 14.00 2.51
C GLY A 49 -8.97 12.49 2.64
N VAL A 50 -9.80 11.68 1.95
CA VAL A 50 -9.64 10.23 1.86
C VAL A 50 -8.45 9.90 0.98
N LEU A 51 -7.58 9.00 1.43
CA LEU A 51 -6.45 8.53 0.66
C LEU A 51 -6.93 7.50 -0.38
N LEU A 52 -6.48 7.63 -1.63
CA LEU A 52 -6.85 6.71 -2.71
C LEU A 52 -5.73 5.70 -2.93
N HIS A 53 -6.05 4.43 -2.89
CA HIS A 53 -5.12 3.34 -3.13
C HIS A 53 -5.59 2.45 -4.27
N PHE A 54 -4.66 2.01 -5.12
CA PHE A 54 -4.92 0.95 -6.08
C PHE A 54 -4.41 -0.38 -5.51
N ILE A 55 -5.33 -1.29 -5.22
CA ILE A 55 -5.00 -2.61 -4.69
C ILE A 55 -4.97 -3.64 -5.81
N ARG A 56 -4.12 -4.68 -5.70
CA ARG A 56 -3.89 -5.69 -6.75
C ARG A 56 -3.35 -5.08 -8.05
N PHE A 57 -2.39 -4.16 -7.90
CA PHE A 57 -1.73 -3.54 -9.04
C PHE A 57 -0.91 -4.56 -9.83
N THR A 58 -1.17 -4.69 -11.13
CA THR A 58 -0.49 -5.64 -12.03
C THR A 58 0.57 -4.98 -12.90
N GLY A 59 0.60 -3.66 -12.93
CA GLY A 59 1.59 -2.91 -13.70
C GLY A 59 1.22 -2.69 -15.16
N SER A 60 -0.04 -2.87 -15.54
CA SER A 60 -0.50 -2.55 -16.89
C SER A 60 -0.35 -1.04 -17.17
N LYS A 61 -0.25 -0.68 -18.45
CA LYS A 61 -0.15 0.72 -18.86
C LYS A 61 -1.39 1.52 -18.46
N GLU A 62 -2.54 0.89 -18.54
CA GLU A 62 -3.83 1.46 -18.18
C GLU A 62 -3.90 1.74 -16.67
N GLU A 63 -3.44 0.80 -15.83
CA GLU A 63 -3.37 1.00 -14.39
C GLU A 63 -2.37 2.10 -14.01
N LEU A 64 -1.20 2.12 -14.64
CA LEU A 64 -0.20 3.18 -14.44
C LEU A 64 -0.79 4.56 -14.77
N HIS A 65 -1.46 4.66 -15.92
CA HIS A 65 -2.11 5.91 -16.32
C HIS A 65 -3.19 6.32 -15.32
N TRP A 66 -4.00 5.37 -14.85
CA TRP A 66 -5.04 5.61 -13.87
C TRP A 66 -4.49 6.07 -12.52
N VAL A 67 -3.45 5.41 -12.01
CA VAL A 67 -2.76 5.80 -10.77
C VAL A 67 -2.28 7.23 -10.86
N GLN A 68 -1.71 7.62 -12.00
CA GLN A 68 -1.23 8.97 -12.25
C GLN A 68 -2.36 9.99 -12.34
N GLU A 69 -3.36 9.72 -13.18
CA GLU A 69 -4.49 10.61 -13.41
C GLU A 69 -5.26 10.89 -12.13
N MET A 70 -5.50 9.84 -11.35
CA MET A 70 -6.20 9.96 -10.07
C MET A 70 -5.28 10.39 -8.92
N GLN A 71 -3.97 10.55 -9.18
CA GLN A 71 -2.95 10.92 -8.18
C GLN A 71 -3.07 10.07 -6.92
N MET A 72 -3.09 8.75 -7.08
CA MET A 72 -3.28 7.83 -5.97
C MET A 72 -2.10 7.87 -5.00
N GLU A 73 -2.39 7.88 -3.71
CA GLU A 73 -1.39 7.95 -2.65
C GLU A 73 -0.68 6.61 -2.44
N GLY A 74 -1.31 5.49 -2.83
CA GLY A 74 -0.70 4.18 -2.67
C GLY A 74 -1.09 3.16 -3.74
N ILE A 75 -0.17 2.26 -4.02
CA ILE A 75 -0.42 1.05 -4.80
C ILE A 75 -0.05 -0.18 -3.96
N HIS A 76 -0.83 -1.24 -4.12
CA HIS A 76 -0.59 -2.51 -3.44
C HIS A 76 -0.27 -3.59 -4.47
N ILE A 77 0.88 -4.19 -4.31
CA ILE A 77 1.38 -5.30 -5.11
C ILE A 77 1.39 -6.59 -4.29
N ASN A 78 1.35 -7.72 -4.98
CA ASN A 78 1.46 -9.02 -4.33
C ASN A 78 2.84 -9.61 -4.60
N MET A 79 3.61 -9.94 -3.55
CA MET A 79 4.95 -10.51 -3.69
C MET A 79 4.96 -11.87 -4.40
N SER A 80 3.86 -12.63 -4.39
CA SER A 80 3.78 -13.86 -5.18
C SER A 80 3.78 -13.60 -6.68
N GLU A 81 3.11 -12.53 -7.13
CA GLU A 81 3.08 -12.13 -8.54
C GLU A 81 4.47 -11.68 -9.02
N LEU A 82 5.24 -11.02 -8.15
CA LEU A 82 6.64 -10.67 -8.43
C LEU A 82 7.53 -11.92 -8.51
N ARG A 83 7.34 -12.90 -7.62
CA ARG A 83 8.08 -14.17 -7.68
C ARG A 83 7.78 -14.96 -8.95
N GLU A 84 6.54 -14.93 -9.41
CA GLU A 84 6.06 -15.59 -10.63
C GLU A 84 6.40 -14.79 -11.91
N GLN A 85 7.05 -13.62 -11.75
CA GLN A 85 7.42 -12.70 -12.83
C GLN A 85 6.22 -12.17 -13.64
N THR A 86 5.03 -12.20 -13.07
CA THR A 86 3.84 -11.60 -13.67
C THR A 86 3.84 -10.08 -13.57
N LEU A 87 4.55 -9.53 -12.56
CA LEU A 87 4.85 -8.12 -12.42
C LEU A 87 6.36 -7.90 -12.54
N SER A 88 6.78 -7.02 -13.45
CA SER A 88 8.20 -6.74 -13.70
C SER A 88 8.75 -5.71 -12.70
N ALA A 89 9.99 -5.92 -12.25
CA ALA A 89 10.73 -4.95 -11.44
C ALA A 89 10.91 -3.60 -12.18
N ASP A 90 10.99 -3.61 -13.52
CA ASP A 90 11.08 -2.39 -14.32
C ASP A 90 9.85 -1.50 -14.19
N VAL A 91 8.68 -2.09 -14.01
CA VAL A 91 7.43 -1.33 -13.76
C VAL A 91 7.53 -0.59 -12.43
N LEU A 92 8.04 -1.25 -11.38
CA LEU A 92 8.24 -0.62 -10.08
C LEU A 92 9.30 0.48 -10.14
N ALA A 93 10.40 0.26 -10.87
CA ALA A 93 11.40 1.28 -11.12
C ALA A 93 10.82 2.50 -11.86
N ASN A 94 9.92 2.28 -12.81
CA ASN A 94 9.22 3.35 -13.52
C ASN A 94 8.28 4.15 -12.61
N LEU A 95 7.64 3.51 -11.64
CA LEU A 95 6.80 4.20 -10.64
C LEU A 95 7.62 5.17 -9.77
N ARG A 96 8.91 4.90 -9.55
CA ARG A 96 9.80 5.79 -8.79
C ARG A 96 10.30 6.98 -9.60
N ARG A 97 10.18 6.91 -10.93
CA ARG A 97 10.50 8.05 -11.80
C ARG A 97 9.32 9.01 -11.80
N THR A 98 9.60 10.29 -11.78
CA THR A 98 8.56 11.33 -11.89
C THR A 98 7.57 11.03 -13.02
N PRO A 99 6.26 11.21 -12.81
CA PRO A 99 5.56 11.92 -11.72
C PRO A 99 5.06 11.05 -10.56
N TYR A 100 5.43 9.77 -10.49
CA TYR A 100 4.90 8.81 -9.50
C TYR A 100 5.69 8.77 -8.18
N SER A 101 6.69 9.63 -8.02
CA SER A 101 7.61 9.60 -6.88
C SER A 101 6.96 9.76 -5.50
N SER A 102 5.74 10.31 -5.45
CA SER A 102 5.00 10.47 -4.20
C SER A 102 4.06 9.30 -3.87
N THR A 103 3.83 8.39 -4.83
CA THR A 103 2.97 7.23 -4.61
C THR A 103 3.71 6.19 -3.77
N GLN A 104 3.12 5.79 -2.64
CA GLN A 104 3.68 4.75 -1.75
C GLN A 104 3.43 3.36 -2.35
N ILE A 105 4.43 2.48 -2.26
CA ILE A 105 4.31 1.08 -2.71
C ILE A 105 4.20 0.16 -1.49
N TYR A 106 3.12 -0.57 -1.44
CA TYR A 106 2.81 -1.55 -0.40
C TYR A 106 2.94 -2.95 -0.98
N ALA A 107 3.75 -3.81 -0.37
CA ALA A 107 3.86 -5.21 -0.76
C ALA A 107 3.12 -6.12 0.22
N SER A 108 2.17 -6.87 -0.29
CA SER A 108 1.44 -7.91 0.43
C SER A 108 2.05 -9.30 0.23
N ASN A 109 1.64 -10.24 1.08
CA ASN A 109 2.02 -11.64 0.96
C ASN A 109 3.55 -11.89 1.04
N VAL A 110 4.24 -11.08 1.84
CA VAL A 110 5.65 -11.26 2.17
C VAL A 110 5.78 -12.50 3.04
N GLY A 111 6.26 -13.60 2.47
CA GLY A 111 6.33 -14.92 3.11
C GLY A 111 7.74 -15.46 3.26
N LEU A 112 8.69 -14.93 2.52
CA LEU A 112 10.07 -15.39 2.46
C LEU A 112 11.05 -14.26 2.79
N ILE A 113 12.22 -14.61 3.35
CA ILE A 113 13.30 -13.63 3.56
C ILE A 113 13.71 -12.98 2.24
N LYS A 114 13.73 -13.77 1.15
CA LYS A 114 14.03 -13.25 -0.19
C LYS A 114 13.04 -12.17 -0.67
N ASP A 115 11.79 -12.22 -0.22
CA ASP A 115 10.81 -11.18 -0.53
C ASP A 115 11.22 -9.84 0.07
N LEU A 116 11.83 -9.84 1.27
CA LEU A 116 12.30 -8.63 1.92
C LEU A 116 13.54 -8.05 1.25
N GLU A 117 14.46 -8.91 0.81
CA GLU A 117 15.62 -8.49 0.02
C GLU A 117 15.14 -7.83 -1.26
N ASN A 118 14.24 -8.48 -2.00
CA ASN A 118 13.65 -7.94 -3.21
C ASN A 118 12.89 -6.63 -2.95
N ALA A 119 12.12 -6.56 -1.85
CA ALA A 119 11.40 -5.34 -1.48
C ALA A 119 12.34 -4.16 -1.26
N SER A 120 13.51 -4.40 -0.65
CA SER A 120 14.55 -3.40 -0.48
C SER A 120 15.12 -2.94 -1.83
N ASP A 121 15.48 -3.90 -2.70
CA ASP A 121 16.06 -3.62 -4.01
C ASP A 121 15.09 -2.84 -4.90
N TRP A 122 13.80 -3.11 -4.79
CA TRP A 122 12.74 -2.45 -5.56
C TRP A 122 12.18 -1.20 -4.88
N GLN A 123 12.78 -0.78 -3.77
CA GLN A 123 12.40 0.42 -3.04
C GLN A 123 10.92 0.43 -2.63
N ILE A 124 10.42 -0.70 -2.15
CA ILE A 124 9.06 -0.82 -1.62
C ILE A 124 9.02 -0.13 -0.25
N ASP A 125 7.99 0.71 -0.02
CA ASP A 125 7.90 1.52 1.20
C ASP A 125 7.35 0.72 2.39
N HIS A 126 6.40 -0.18 2.12
CA HIS A 126 5.71 -0.93 3.17
C HIS A 126 5.56 -2.41 2.79
N CYS A 127 5.85 -3.28 3.74
CA CYS A 127 5.72 -4.72 3.59
C CYS A 127 4.80 -5.31 4.66
N TYR A 128 3.93 -6.25 4.27
CA TYR A 128 3.12 -7.02 5.20
C TYR A 128 2.89 -8.44 4.69
N GLY A 129 2.78 -9.39 5.60
CA GLY A 129 2.61 -10.80 5.27
C GLY A 129 3.03 -11.73 6.40
N GLY A 130 2.95 -13.03 6.12
CA GLY A 130 3.18 -14.10 7.10
C GLY A 130 4.57 -14.12 7.72
N LEU A 131 5.58 -13.60 7.02
CA LEU A 131 6.94 -13.51 7.55
C LEU A 131 7.05 -12.44 8.63
N MET A 132 6.34 -11.32 8.48
CA MET A 132 6.38 -10.18 9.41
C MET A 132 5.58 -10.48 10.67
N MET A 133 4.37 -10.96 10.48
CA MET A 133 3.49 -11.44 11.55
C MET A 133 2.62 -12.54 10.98
N GLY A 134 2.76 -13.77 11.45
CA GLY A 134 1.82 -14.83 11.14
C GLY A 134 0.39 -14.38 11.45
N SER A 135 -0.61 -15.07 10.91
CA SER A 135 -2.00 -14.80 11.25
C SER A 135 -2.18 -14.89 12.76
N ILE A 136 -2.42 -13.77 13.41
CA ILE A 136 -2.59 -13.67 14.85
C ILE A 136 -4.03 -13.23 15.16
N SER A 137 -4.62 -13.84 16.20
CA SER A 137 -5.90 -13.39 16.71
C SER A 137 -5.80 -11.98 17.33
N ARG A 138 -6.93 -11.29 17.45
CA ARG A 138 -6.99 -9.99 18.15
C ARG A 138 -6.37 -10.06 19.55
N HIS A 139 -6.59 -11.17 20.28
CA HIS A 139 -6.03 -11.38 21.60
C HIS A 139 -4.50 -11.49 21.57
N GLN A 140 -3.96 -12.23 20.61
CA GLN A 140 -2.51 -12.34 20.41
C GLN A 140 -1.89 -11.01 19.96
N MET A 141 -2.61 -10.20 19.16
CA MET A 141 -2.16 -8.89 18.74
C MET A 141 -1.96 -7.95 19.93
N LEU A 142 -2.84 -8.00 20.94
CA LEU A 142 -2.70 -7.20 22.15
C LEU A 142 -1.54 -7.67 23.06
N GLN A 143 -1.02 -8.88 22.84
CA GLN A 143 0.13 -9.45 23.58
C GLN A 143 1.45 -9.37 22.82
N VAL A 144 1.46 -8.86 21.60
CA VAL A 144 2.69 -8.62 20.82
C VAL A 144 3.48 -7.53 21.54
N ASN A 145 4.51 -7.93 22.27
CA ASN A 145 5.43 -6.98 22.87
C ASN A 145 6.47 -6.53 21.85
N ASP A 146 7.05 -5.38 22.10
CA ASP A 146 8.01 -4.70 21.21
C ASP A 146 9.23 -5.57 20.83
N SER A 147 9.55 -6.62 21.61
CA SER A 147 10.69 -7.49 21.34
C SER A 147 10.54 -8.37 20.09
N ARG A 148 9.32 -8.72 19.68
CA ARG A 148 9.06 -9.48 18.45
C ARG A 148 9.16 -8.57 17.23
N LEU A 149 8.62 -7.36 17.34
CA LEU A 149 8.73 -6.34 16.30
C LEU A 149 10.21 -5.94 16.10
N ALA A 150 10.93 -5.72 17.18
CA ALA A 150 12.36 -5.43 17.14
C ALA A 150 13.15 -6.57 16.47
N LYS A 151 12.88 -7.85 16.79
CA LYS A 151 13.54 -8.98 16.14
C LYS A 151 13.24 -9.07 14.65
N ALA A 152 12.00 -8.79 14.24
CA ALA A 152 11.63 -8.74 12.83
C ALA A 152 12.37 -7.59 12.11
N ILE A 153 12.41 -6.40 12.70
CA ILE A 153 13.13 -5.25 12.15
C ILE A 153 14.65 -5.51 12.11
N PHE A 154 15.24 -6.10 13.14
CA PHE A 154 16.67 -6.43 13.16
C PHE A 154 17.06 -7.52 12.17
N SER A 155 16.15 -8.45 11.85
CA SER A 155 16.40 -9.42 10.78
C SER A 155 16.36 -8.80 9.39
N LEU A 156 15.70 -7.65 9.22
CA LEU A 156 15.61 -6.89 7.97
C LEU A 156 16.85 -6.02 7.70
N HIS A 157 17.53 -5.57 8.74
CA HIS A 157 18.69 -4.68 8.65
C HIS A 157 19.88 -5.22 9.47
N PRO A 158 20.48 -6.37 9.09
CA PRO A 158 21.58 -6.97 9.85
C PRO A 158 22.83 -6.07 9.97
N HIS A 159 22.93 -5.01 9.15
CA HIS A 159 24.06 -4.07 9.15
C HIS A 159 23.79 -2.76 9.91
N GLN A 160 22.58 -2.51 10.36
CA GLN A 160 22.29 -1.43 11.29
C GLN A 160 22.35 -1.94 12.74
N GLN A 161 23.54 -2.30 13.18
CA GLN A 161 23.80 -2.37 14.62
C GLN A 161 23.63 -0.95 15.17
N LEU A 162 22.47 -0.68 15.75
CA LEU A 162 22.33 0.45 16.65
C LEU A 162 23.37 0.26 17.74
N ASN A 163 24.39 1.10 17.70
CA ASN A 163 25.41 1.15 18.72
C ASN A 163 24.71 1.52 20.05
N PRO A 164 24.54 0.60 21.03
CA PRO A 164 23.81 0.89 22.25
C PRO A 164 24.55 1.85 23.17
N ASN A 165 25.77 2.23 22.81
CA ASN A 165 26.62 3.17 23.54
C ASN A 165 26.78 4.43 22.68
N GLY A 166 25.76 5.26 22.67
CA GLY A 166 25.89 6.67 22.30
C GLY A 166 26.69 7.40 23.36
N ASP A 167 28.02 7.28 23.31
CA ASP A 167 28.88 8.16 24.05
C ASP A 167 28.88 9.54 23.39
N LYS A 168 28.35 10.48 24.19
CA LYS A 168 28.59 11.93 24.34
C LYS A 168 29.20 12.71 23.17
#